data_0a8ee10938b5c3daef3f300a3ebf9de8
#
_entry.id   0a8ee10938b5c3daef3f300a3ebf9de8
#
_cell.length_a   1.000
_cell.length_b   1.000
_cell.length_c   1.000
_cell.angle_alpha   90.00
_cell.angle_beta   90.00
_cell.angle_gamma   90.00
#
_symmetry.space_group_name_H-M   'P 1'
#
loop_
_entity.id
_entity.type
_entity.pdbx_description
1 polymer ?
#
loop_
_entity_poly.entity_id
_entity_poly.type
_entity_poly.pdbx_seq_one_letter_code
_entity_poly.pdbx_strand_id
1 'polypeptide(L)'
;ERFVHILEQEQLNHAYLFSGNFGSLEMALFLSKSLFCSEKNGIFPCEKCRNCKLIEQEEFPDVTMIKPQNQVIKTERIRELVGQFAQSGIENQRQVFIIEQAEKMHVNAANSLLKVIEEPQSEIYIFFLTDDEEQMLPTIRSRTQIFQFNKQVSTLMSQLEEAGLVKNKAKLLAQFSQSQVEADKLVHQAGFWTLVDESERFFSWLLAHKKESYLQVAKLTSLADDKEKQDQVLRIL
;
A
#
# COMPACT_ATOMS: atom_id res chain seq x y z
N GLU A 1 -3.53 -7.89 -15.97
CA GLU A 1 -4.42 -8.44 -17.03
C GLU A 1 -5.90 -8.20 -16.73
N ARG A 2 -6.43 -8.55 -15.52
CA ARG A 2 -7.87 -8.37 -15.20
C ARG A 2 -8.32 -6.92 -15.30
N PHE A 3 -7.58 -5.95 -14.74
CA PHE A 3 -7.95 -4.53 -14.82
C PHE A 3 -7.84 -3.95 -16.22
N VAL A 4 -6.93 -4.47 -17.07
CA VAL A 4 -6.85 -4.11 -18.48
C VAL A 4 -8.20 -4.41 -19.14
N HIS A 5 -8.71 -5.62 -18.96
CA HIS A 5 -9.98 -6.03 -19.54
C HIS A 5 -11.17 -5.22 -18.98
N ILE A 6 -11.18 -4.95 -17.67
CA ILE A 6 -12.22 -4.13 -17.03
C ILE A 6 -12.24 -2.71 -17.62
N LEU A 7 -11.06 -2.11 -17.81
CA LEU A 7 -10.92 -0.77 -18.39
C LEU A 7 -11.27 -0.72 -19.88
N GLU A 8 -10.90 -1.76 -20.64
CA GLU A 8 -11.25 -1.89 -22.06
C GLU A 8 -12.76 -2.02 -22.27
N GLN A 9 -13.47 -2.66 -21.34
CA GLN A 9 -14.92 -2.81 -21.38
C GLN A 9 -15.67 -1.65 -20.72
N GLU A 10 -14.96 -0.65 -20.17
CA GLU A 10 -15.55 0.45 -19.38
C GLU A 10 -16.45 -0.05 -18.22
N GLN A 11 -16.09 -1.21 -17.63
CA GLN A 11 -16.88 -1.88 -16.59
C GLN A 11 -16.23 -1.77 -15.21
N LEU A 12 -15.61 -0.61 -14.92
CA LEU A 12 -15.03 -0.39 -13.59
C LEU A 12 -16.17 -0.30 -12.55
N ASN A 13 -16.13 -1.19 -11.57
CA ASN A 13 -17.07 -1.18 -10.46
C ASN A 13 -16.84 0.03 -9.56
N HIS A 14 -17.87 0.47 -8.87
CA HIS A 14 -17.81 1.62 -7.96
C HIS A 14 -17.11 1.32 -6.62
N ALA A 15 -16.92 0.05 -6.23
CA ALA A 15 -16.26 -0.29 -4.98
C ALA A 15 -15.36 -1.54 -5.10
N TYR A 16 -14.11 -1.37 -4.71
CA TYR A 16 -13.09 -2.43 -4.69
C TYR A 16 -12.45 -2.54 -3.31
N LEU A 17 -12.10 -3.77 -2.93
CA LEU A 17 -11.25 -4.06 -1.79
C LEU A 17 -9.95 -4.69 -2.31
N PHE A 18 -8.84 -3.98 -2.14
CA PHE A 18 -7.50 -4.44 -2.47
C PHE A 18 -6.85 -4.98 -1.20
N SER A 19 -6.66 -6.29 -1.16
CA SER A 19 -6.08 -7.00 -0.03
C SER A 19 -4.61 -7.32 -0.29
N GLY A 20 -3.75 -6.92 0.62
CA GLY A 20 -2.29 -6.95 0.47
C GLY A 20 -1.74 -5.59 0.05
N ASN A 21 -0.52 -5.32 0.48
CA ASN A 21 0.14 -4.03 0.30
C ASN A 21 1.15 -4.01 -0.86
N PHE A 22 1.18 -5.08 -1.68
CA PHE A 22 2.15 -5.21 -2.76
C PHE A 22 1.60 -4.72 -4.10
N GLY A 23 1.61 -3.40 -4.30
CA GLY A 23 1.11 -2.75 -5.51
C GLY A 23 -0.37 -2.34 -5.44
N SER A 24 -1.03 -2.46 -4.28
CA SER A 24 -2.44 -2.09 -4.11
C SER A 24 -2.67 -0.58 -4.25
N LEU A 25 -1.81 0.24 -3.64
CA LEU A 25 -1.86 1.69 -3.77
C LEU A 25 -1.52 2.14 -5.18
N GLU A 26 -0.47 1.60 -5.76
CA GLU A 26 -0.05 1.89 -7.13
C GLU A 26 -1.16 1.55 -8.14
N MET A 27 -1.88 0.45 -7.90
CA MET A 27 -3.04 0.08 -8.73
C MET A 27 -4.20 1.05 -8.55
N ALA A 28 -4.51 1.47 -7.32
CA ALA A 28 -5.56 2.46 -7.07
C ALA A 28 -5.22 3.81 -7.74
N LEU A 29 -3.97 4.26 -7.64
CA LEU A 29 -3.48 5.46 -8.34
C LEU A 29 -3.52 5.30 -9.86
N PHE A 30 -3.10 4.15 -10.38
CA PHE A 30 -3.18 3.85 -11.82
C PHE A 30 -4.62 3.92 -12.34
N LEU A 31 -5.58 3.30 -11.64
CA LEU A 31 -6.98 3.34 -12.00
C LEU A 31 -7.54 4.78 -11.93
N SER A 32 -7.17 5.54 -10.90
CA SER A 32 -7.53 6.95 -10.78
C SER A 32 -6.98 7.78 -11.95
N LYS A 33 -5.70 7.61 -12.27
CA LYS A 33 -5.08 8.25 -13.44
C LYS A 33 -5.76 7.83 -14.74
N SER A 34 -6.16 6.56 -14.88
CA SER A 34 -6.88 6.07 -16.07
C SER A 34 -8.27 6.70 -16.23
N LEU A 35 -8.92 7.08 -15.12
CA LEU A 35 -10.21 7.79 -15.16
C LEU A 35 -10.07 9.25 -15.60
N PHE A 36 -9.04 9.95 -15.12
CA PHE A 36 -8.90 11.42 -15.26
C PHE A 36 -7.82 11.87 -16.24
N CYS A 37 -7.03 10.99 -16.82
CA CYS A 37 -5.98 11.38 -17.75
C CYS A 37 -6.56 12.05 -19.00
N SER A 38 -6.07 13.24 -19.35
CA SER A 38 -6.47 13.99 -20.54
C SER A 38 -5.83 13.48 -21.83
N GLU A 39 -4.73 12.72 -21.72
CA GLU A 39 -3.90 12.29 -22.85
C GLU A 39 -3.63 10.79 -22.77
N LYS A 40 -4.71 9.99 -22.70
CA LYS A 40 -4.61 8.53 -22.59
C LYS A 40 -4.02 7.91 -23.85
N ASN A 41 -3.24 6.85 -23.66
CA ASN A 41 -2.86 5.93 -24.74
C ASN A 41 -3.71 4.65 -24.61
N GLY A 42 -4.85 4.60 -25.27
CA GLY A 42 -5.88 3.58 -25.03
C GLY A 42 -6.43 3.69 -23.60
N ILE A 43 -6.29 2.61 -22.82
CA ILE A 43 -6.71 2.58 -21.41
C ILE A 43 -5.63 3.09 -20.45
N PHE A 44 -4.38 3.26 -20.90
CA PHE A 44 -3.24 3.62 -20.06
C PHE A 44 -3.13 5.13 -19.88
N PRO A 45 -2.92 5.61 -18.65
CA PRO A 45 -2.65 7.02 -18.39
C PRO A 45 -1.29 7.43 -18.97
N CYS A 46 -1.16 8.67 -19.41
CA CYS A 46 0.09 9.18 -20.00
C CYS A 46 1.19 9.47 -18.98
N GLU A 47 0.85 9.57 -17.70
CA GLU A 47 1.73 9.89 -16.55
C GLU A 47 2.46 11.25 -16.64
N LYS A 48 2.16 12.07 -17.65
CA LYS A 48 2.85 13.34 -17.94
C LYS A 48 1.93 14.55 -17.84
N CYS A 49 0.62 14.39 -18.12
CA CYS A 49 -0.33 15.50 -18.09
C CYS A 49 -0.52 16.04 -16.66
N ARG A 50 -1.13 17.23 -16.56
CA ARG A 50 -1.41 17.89 -15.29
C ARG A 50 -2.16 16.95 -14.32
N ASN A 51 -3.20 16.29 -14.78
CA ASN A 51 -4.04 15.44 -13.94
C ASN A 51 -3.26 14.25 -13.38
N CYS A 52 -2.47 13.55 -14.21
CA CYS A 52 -1.64 12.44 -13.76
C CYS A 52 -0.63 12.88 -12.67
N LYS A 53 -0.01 14.05 -12.85
CA LYS A 53 0.94 14.59 -11.87
C LYS A 53 0.27 14.97 -10.56
N LEU A 54 -0.89 15.64 -10.60
CA LEU A 54 -1.63 16.03 -9.40
C LEU A 54 -2.15 14.80 -8.64
N ILE A 55 -2.58 13.74 -9.35
CA ILE A 55 -3.00 12.48 -8.70
C ILE A 55 -1.80 11.83 -8.01
N GLU A 56 -0.63 11.80 -8.64
CA GLU A 56 0.60 11.27 -8.04
C GLU A 56 1.03 12.04 -6.79
N GLN A 57 0.78 13.34 -6.76
CA GLN A 57 1.08 14.23 -5.63
C GLN A 57 -0.03 14.28 -4.56
N GLU A 58 -1.12 13.51 -4.74
CA GLU A 58 -2.30 13.53 -3.87
C GLU A 58 -3.01 14.90 -3.81
N GLU A 59 -2.87 15.72 -4.86
CA GLU A 59 -3.40 17.09 -4.92
C GLU A 59 -4.54 17.27 -5.94
N PHE A 60 -4.98 16.19 -6.59
CA PHE A 60 -6.07 16.28 -7.57
C PHE A 60 -7.44 16.40 -6.86
N PRO A 61 -8.27 17.43 -7.15
CA PRO A 61 -9.46 17.73 -6.37
C PRO A 61 -10.50 16.61 -6.31
N ASP A 62 -10.64 15.83 -7.39
CA ASP A 62 -11.63 14.76 -7.51
C ASP A 62 -11.07 13.36 -7.11
N VAL A 63 -9.84 13.32 -6.55
CA VAL A 63 -9.24 12.12 -5.97
C VAL A 63 -8.90 12.41 -4.51
N THR A 64 -9.62 11.81 -3.59
CA THR A 64 -9.40 12.00 -2.15
C THR A 64 -8.74 10.78 -1.53
N MET A 65 -7.59 10.98 -0.91
CA MET A 65 -6.92 9.94 -0.13
C MET A 65 -7.23 10.09 1.36
N ILE A 66 -7.54 8.97 2.00
CA ILE A 66 -7.83 8.89 3.43
C ILE A 66 -6.86 7.92 4.06
N LYS A 67 -6.09 8.45 5.01
CA LYS A 67 -5.11 7.71 5.80
C LYS A 67 -5.50 7.74 7.27
N PRO A 68 -5.21 6.68 8.03
CA PRO A 68 -5.49 6.68 9.47
C PRO A 68 -4.66 7.75 10.18
N GLN A 69 -5.28 8.43 11.12
CA GLN A 69 -4.61 9.33 12.06
C GLN A 69 -4.53 8.63 13.41
N ASN A 70 -3.32 8.52 13.99
CA ASN A 70 -3.10 7.80 15.24
C ASN A 70 -3.69 6.36 15.22
N GLN A 71 -3.46 5.63 14.14
CA GLN A 71 -3.90 4.24 13.93
C GLN A 71 -5.43 4.04 13.82
N VAL A 72 -6.20 5.10 13.60
CA VAL A 72 -7.66 5.02 13.48
C VAL A 72 -8.15 5.97 12.39
N ILE A 73 -9.14 5.52 11.61
CA ILE A 73 -9.92 6.38 10.71
C ILE A 73 -11.21 6.75 11.44
N LYS A 74 -11.31 8.04 11.82
CA LYS A 74 -12.43 8.57 12.59
C LYS A 74 -13.74 8.62 11.79
N THR A 75 -14.85 8.43 12.50
CA THR A 75 -16.20 8.46 11.91
C THR A 75 -16.52 9.81 11.25
N GLU A 76 -16.09 10.92 11.87
CA GLU A 76 -16.31 12.28 11.36
C GLU A 76 -15.69 12.45 9.98
N ARG A 77 -14.46 11.94 9.77
CA ARG A 77 -13.77 12.04 8.48
C ARG A 77 -14.52 11.29 7.37
N ILE A 78 -15.06 10.13 7.68
CA ILE A 78 -15.86 9.35 6.72
C ILE A 78 -17.22 10.01 6.46
N ARG A 79 -17.85 10.62 7.47
CA ARG A 79 -19.12 11.37 7.28
C ARG A 79 -18.93 12.61 6.40
N GLU A 80 -17.84 13.34 6.57
CA GLU A 80 -17.48 14.45 5.68
C GLU A 80 -17.38 13.97 4.22
N LEU A 81 -16.71 12.85 4.03
CA LEU A 81 -16.55 12.18 2.75
C LEU A 81 -17.90 11.77 2.16
N VAL A 82 -18.77 11.12 2.94
CA VAL A 82 -20.13 10.74 2.52
C VAL A 82 -20.94 11.99 2.11
N GLY A 83 -20.73 13.11 2.78
CA GLY A 83 -21.32 14.40 2.39
C GLY A 83 -20.85 14.91 1.01
N GLN A 84 -19.61 14.62 0.64
CA GLN A 84 -19.07 14.95 -0.68
C GLN A 84 -19.63 14.06 -1.79
N PHE A 85 -20.00 12.82 -1.51
CA PHE A 85 -20.60 11.91 -2.51
C PHE A 85 -21.91 12.41 -3.11
N ALA A 86 -22.65 13.24 -2.38
CA ALA A 86 -23.88 13.85 -2.87
C ALA A 86 -23.62 15.08 -3.78
N GLN A 87 -22.38 15.51 -3.92
CA GLN A 87 -21.95 16.62 -4.75
C GLN A 87 -21.26 16.07 -5.99
N SER A 88 -21.40 16.74 -7.11
CA SER A 88 -20.57 16.46 -8.29
C SER A 88 -19.10 16.75 -7.99
N GLY A 89 -18.18 16.07 -8.68
CA GLY A 89 -16.77 16.38 -8.61
C GLY A 89 -16.47 17.84 -8.94
N ILE A 90 -15.36 18.36 -8.46
CA ILE A 90 -14.99 19.80 -8.60
C ILE A 90 -14.61 20.12 -10.05
N GLU A 91 -13.79 19.29 -10.67
CA GLU A 91 -13.36 19.46 -12.07
C GLU A 91 -14.10 18.50 -13.02
N ASN A 92 -14.64 17.40 -12.51
CA ASN A 92 -15.28 16.35 -13.30
C ASN A 92 -16.59 15.87 -12.63
N GLN A 93 -17.39 15.08 -13.38
CA GLN A 93 -18.57 14.43 -12.81
C GLN A 93 -18.24 13.21 -11.96
N ARG A 94 -16.98 12.74 -12.00
CA ARG A 94 -16.47 11.55 -11.32
C ARG A 94 -15.70 11.93 -10.07
N GLN A 95 -15.74 11.07 -9.06
CA GLN A 95 -14.92 11.20 -7.86
C GLN A 95 -14.30 9.85 -7.52
N VAL A 96 -13.06 9.88 -7.03
CA VAL A 96 -12.35 8.69 -6.55
C VAL A 96 -11.96 8.87 -5.09
N PHE A 97 -12.15 7.83 -4.31
CA PHE A 97 -11.79 7.79 -2.90
C PHE A 97 -10.90 6.56 -2.65
N ILE A 98 -9.70 6.82 -2.14
CA ILE A 98 -8.72 5.78 -1.78
C ILE A 98 -8.60 5.80 -0.27
N ILE A 99 -8.97 4.69 0.38
CA ILE A 99 -8.96 4.56 1.84
C ILE A 99 -7.86 3.58 2.21
N GLU A 100 -6.72 4.09 2.67
CA GLU A 100 -5.58 3.28 3.12
C GLU A 100 -5.83 2.72 4.51
N GLN A 101 -5.34 1.47 4.73
CA GLN A 101 -5.52 0.74 6.00
C GLN A 101 -6.98 0.75 6.45
N ALA A 102 -7.86 0.39 5.53
CA ALA A 102 -9.31 0.49 5.70
C ALA A 102 -9.85 -0.36 6.87
N GLU A 103 -9.12 -1.39 7.29
CA GLU A 103 -9.40 -2.17 8.52
C GLU A 103 -9.35 -1.32 9.79
N LYS A 104 -8.68 -0.15 9.76
CA LYS A 104 -8.60 0.79 10.89
C LYS A 104 -9.80 1.74 10.97
N MET A 105 -10.79 1.58 10.11
CA MET A 105 -12.05 2.32 10.23
C MET A 105 -12.82 1.88 11.47
N HIS A 106 -13.32 2.87 12.22
CA HIS A 106 -14.30 2.58 13.27
C HIS A 106 -15.58 1.99 12.65
N VAL A 107 -16.22 1.02 13.32
CA VAL A 107 -17.43 0.33 12.82
C VAL A 107 -18.52 1.31 12.33
N ASN A 108 -18.75 2.40 13.09
CA ASN A 108 -19.73 3.41 12.69
C ASN A 108 -19.32 4.19 11.43
N ALA A 109 -18.01 4.37 11.20
CA ALA A 109 -17.49 4.98 9.98
C ALA A 109 -17.78 4.08 8.77
N ALA A 110 -17.41 2.81 8.86
CA ALA A 110 -17.65 1.83 7.80
C ALA A 110 -19.13 1.67 7.48
N ASN A 111 -20.00 1.62 8.49
CA ASN A 111 -21.45 1.55 8.29
C ASN A 111 -22.02 2.78 7.57
N SER A 112 -21.41 3.96 7.74
CA SER A 112 -21.82 5.17 7.00
C SER A 112 -21.56 5.07 5.49
N LEU A 113 -20.61 4.22 5.05
CA LEU A 113 -20.30 4.00 3.64
C LEU A 113 -21.22 2.98 2.96
N LEU A 114 -21.87 2.10 3.72
CA LEU A 114 -22.63 0.98 3.15
C LEU A 114 -23.70 1.44 2.16
N LYS A 115 -24.44 2.51 2.50
CA LYS A 115 -25.49 3.03 1.61
C LYS A 115 -24.90 3.54 0.29
N VAL A 116 -23.74 4.18 0.33
CA VAL A 116 -23.07 4.73 -0.86
C VAL A 116 -22.50 3.61 -1.72
N ILE A 117 -22.00 2.53 -1.08
CA ILE A 117 -21.48 1.36 -1.79
C ILE A 117 -22.64 0.60 -2.47
N GLU A 118 -23.84 0.56 -1.87
CA GLU A 118 -25.00 -0.14 -2.44
C GLU A 118 -25.66 0.67 -3.55
N GLU A 119 -25.84 1.97 -3.34
CA GLU A 119 -26.60 2.85 -4.24
C GLU A 119 -25.85 4.19 -4.41
N PRO A 120 -24.79 4.24 -5.22
CA PRO A 120 -24.06 5.49 -5.48
C PRO A 120 -24.96 6.51 -6.19
N GLN A 121 -25.06 7.72 -5.63
CA GLN A 121 -25.89 8.80 -6.19
C GLN A 121 -25.19 9.57 -7.32
N SER A 122 -23.88 9.37 -7.49
CA SER A 122 -23.03 9.99 -8.50
C SER A 122 -22.01 8.97 -9.03
N GLU A 123 -21.24 9.35 -10.03
CA GLU A 123 -20.18 8.49 -10.57
C GLU A 123 -18.96 8.50 -9.63
N ILE A 124 -18.99 7.61 -8.63
CA ILE A 124 -17.95 7.48 -7.62
C ILE A 124 -17.25 6.13 -7.71
N TYR A 125 -15.96 6.13 -7.35
CA TYR A 125 -15.15 4.94 -7.25
C TYR A 125 -14.46 4.92 -5.88
N ILE A 126 -14.59 3.82 -5.15
CA ILE A 126 -14.01 3.67 -3.82
C ILE A 126 -13.04 2.50 -3.84
N PHE A 127 -11.78 2.76 -3.51
CA PHE A 127 -10.73 1.75 -3.34
C PHE A 127 -10.40 1.63 -1.85
N PHE A 128 -10.80 0.52 -1.25
CA PHE A 128 -10.39 0.15 0.10
C PHE A 128 -9.08 -0.62 0.00
N LEU A 129 -8.03 -0.16 0.67
CA LEU A 129 -6.74 -0.83 0.75
C LEU A 129 -6.58 -1.39 2.17
N THR A 130 -6.25 -2.67 2.27
CA THR A 130 -6.03 -3.36 3.55
C THR A 130 -4.88 -4.34 3.42
N ASP A 131 -4.13 -4.54 4.50
CA ASP A 131 -3.09 -5.57 4.53
C ASP A 131 -3.69 -6.99 4.59
N ASP A 132 -4.87 -7.11 5.20
CA ASP A 132 -5.57 -8.38 5.39
C ASP A 132 -7.09 -8.19 5.30
N GLU A 133 -7.72 -8.83 4.33
CA GLU A 133 -9.18 -8.73 4.12
C GLU A 133 -10.00 -9.30 5.28
N GLU A 134 -9.44 -10.24 6.06
CA GLU A 134 -10.14 -10.82 7.21
C GLU A 134 -10.34 -9.80 8.34
N GLN A 135 -9.52 -8.75 8.40
CA GLN A 135 -9.68 -7.65 9.35
C GLN A 135 -10.74 -6.62 8.94
N MET A 136 -11.19 -6.69 7.68
CA MET A 136 -12.25 -5.83 7.19
C MET A 136 -13.63 -6.30 7.67
N LEU A 137 -14.53 -5.34 7.88
CA LEU A 137 -15.91 -5.67 8.24
C LEU A 137 -16.57 -6.52 7.16
N PRO A 138 -17.24 -7.63 7.53
CA PRO A 138 -17.93 -8.51 6.58
C PRO A 138 -18.95 -7.77 5.70
N THR A 139 -19.55 -6.70 6.22
CA THR A 139 -20.52 -5.86 5.49
C THR A 139 -19.89 -5.07 4.34
N ILE A 140 -18.63 -4.65 4.45
CA ILE A 140 -17.85 -4.03 3.37
C ILE A 140 -17.40 -5.12 2.39
N ARG A 141 -16.83 -6.21 2.90
CA ARG A 141 -16.34 -7.33 2.06
C ARG A 141 -17.41 -7.86 1.11
N SER A 142 -18.62 -8.04 1.60
CA SER A 142 -19.73 -8.59 0.80
C SER A 142 -20.24 -7.67 -0.32
N ARG A 143 -19.84 -6.38 -0.29
CA ARG A 143 -20.31 -5.34 -1.24
C ARG A 143 -19.21 -4.80 -2.12
N THR A 144 -18.00 -5.27 -1.94
CA THR A 144 -16.83 -4.85 -2.73
C THR A 144 -16.31 -5.98 -3.60
N GLN A 145 -15.74 -5.64 -4.74
CA GLN A 145 -15.01 -6.62 -5.53
C GLN A 145 -13.59 -6.76 -4.97
N ILE A 146 -13.25 -7.96 -4.50
CA ILE A 146 -11.98 -8.21 -3.83
C ILE A 146 -10.90 -8.60 -4.84
N PHE A 147 -9.74 -7.93 -4.75
CA PHE A 147 -8.53 -8.28 -5.47
C PHE A 147 -7.37 -8.46 -4.51
N GLN A 148 -6.65 -9.58 -4.68
CA GLN A 148 -5.50 -9.93 -3.88
C GLN A 148 -4.21 -9.34 -4.48
N PHE A 149 -3.48 -8.60 -3.67
CA PHE A 149 -2.17 -8.02 -3.98
C PHE A 149 -1.08 -8.68 -3.14
N ASN A 150 -0.97 -10.00 -3.34
CA ASN A 150 -0.01 -10.80 -2.61
C ASN A 150 1.41 -10.55 -3.09
N LYS A 151 2.31 -10.48 -2.14
CA LYS A 151 3.74 -10.37 -2.38
C LYS A 151 4.23 -11.56 -3.22
N GLN A 152 4.75 -11.27 -4.39
CA GLN A 152 5.43 -12.25 -5.22
C GLN A 152 6.94 -12.14 -4.98
N VAL A 153 7.43 -12.88 -3.98
CA VAL A 153 8.84 -12.87 -3.58
C VAL A 153 9.79 -13.14 -4.76
N SER A 154 9.43 -14.06 -5.66
CA SER A 154 10.23 -14.38 -6.85
C SER A 154 10.35 -13.19 -7.81
N THR A 155 9.26 -12.49 -8.04
CA THR A 155 9.23 -11.32 -8.95
C THR A 155 10.05 -10.17 -8.37
N LEU A 156 9.85 -9.87 -7.08
CA LEU A 156 10.62 -8.82 -6.40
C LEU A 156 12.11 -9.16 -6.36
N MET A 157 12.47 -10.41 -6.10
CA MET A 157 13.85 -10.86 -6.12
C MET A 157 14.48 -10.63 -7.50
N SER A 158 13.79 -11.01 -8.60
CA SER A 158 14.29 -10.78 -9.96
C SER A 158 14.48 -9.29 -10.27
N GLN A 159 13.53 -8.44 -9.88
CA GLN A 159 13.64 -6.99 -10.05
C GLN A 159 14.85 -6.39 -9.30
N LEU A 160 15.08 -6.86 -8.06
CA LEU A 160 16.22 -6.42 -7.27
C LEU A 160 17.56 -6.92 -7.86
N GLU A 161 17.60 -8.13 -8.44
CA GLU A 161 18.78 -8.65 -9.15
C GLU A 161 19.05 -7.82 -10.43
N GLU A 162 18.02 -7.48 -11.19
CA GLU A 162 18.11 -6.61 -12.38
C GLU A 162 18.59 -5.19 -12.01
N ALA A 163 18.20 -4.69 -10.84
CA ALA A 163 18.71 -3.44 -10.27
C ALA A 163 20.16 -3.52 -9.76
N GLY A 164 20.82 -4.68 -9.87
CA GLY A 164 22.24 -4.89 -9.56
C GLY A 164 22.52 -5.44 -8.18
N LEU A 165 21.51 -5.89 -7.42
CA LEU A 165 21.74 -6.54 -6.14
C LEU A 165 22.23 -7.98 -6.32
N VAL A 166 23.18 -8.37 -5.46
CA VAL A 166 23.63 -9.76 -5.38
C VAL A 166 22.48 -10.66 -4.89
N LYS A 167 22.32 -11.82 -5.49
CA LYS A 167 21.23 -12.79 -5.28
C LYS A 167 20.84 -13.00 -3.82
N ASN A 168 21.80 -13.19 -2.92
CA ASN A 168 21.52 -13.39 -1.48
C ASN A 168 20.88 -12.16 -0.84
N LYS A 169 21.35 -10.95 -1.18
CA LYS A 169 20.79 -9.69 -0.70
C LYS A 169 19.41 -9.43 -1.30
N ALA A 170 19.22 -9.70 -2.59
CA ALA A 170 17.93 -9.61 -3.25
C ALA A 170 16.91 -10.56 -2.62
N LYS A 171 17.29 -11.79 -2.31
CA LYS A 171 16.43 -12.77 -1.64
C LYS A 171 16.03 -12.30 -0.24
N LEU A 172 16.97 -11.82 0.56
CA LEU A 172 16.71 -11.30 1.90
C LEU A 172 15.74 -10.11 1.84
N LEU A 173 16.02 -9.12 1.00
CA LEU A 173 15.14 -7.97 0.84
C LEU A 173 13.76 -8.37 0.31
N ALA A 174 13.71 -9.27 -0.67
CA ALA A 174 12.45 -9.76 -1.19
C ALA A 174 11.62 -10.51 -0.14
N GLN A 175 12.21 -11.11 0.86
CA GLN A 175 11.50 -11.72 1.99
C GLN A 175 11.13 -10.70 3.06
N PHE A 176 12.00 -9.77 3.33
CA PHE A 176 11.94 -8.80 4.43
C PHE A 176 10.97 -7.63 4.16
N SER A 177 11.06 -7.00 2.99
CA SER A 177 10.27 -5.79 2.67
C SER A 177 8.79 -6.10 2.45
N GLN A 178 7.93 -5.17 2.82
CA GLN A 178 6.48 -5.27 2.65
C GLN A 178 5.99 -4.68 1.31
N SER A 179 6.84 -3.89 0.64
CA SER A 179 6.56 -3.31 -0.67
C SER A 179 7.85 -3.11 -1.47
N GLN A 180 7.73 -2.89 -2.78
CA GLN A 180 8.89 -2.55 -3.61
C GLN A 180 9.50 -1.22 -3.19
N VAL A 181 8.68 -0.24 -2.85
CA VAL A 181 9.13 1.08 -2.37
C VAL A 181 9.94 0.95 -1.07
N GLU A 182 9.53 0.08 -0.16
CA GLU A 182 10.30 -0.22 1.06
C GLU A 182 11.62 -0.91 0.71
N ALA A 183 11.61 -1.89 -0.19
CA ALA A 183 12.83 -2.55 -0.63
C ALA A 183 13.85 -1.56 -1.21
N ASP A 184 13.40 -0.67 -2.08
CA ASP A 184 14.25 0.36 -2.70
C ASP A 184 14.81 1.35 -1.67
N LYS A 185 14.00 1.74 -0.69
CA LYS A 185 14.47 2.58 0.44
C LYS A 185 15.54 1.88 1.26
N LEU A 186 15.33 0.60 1.61
CA LEU A 186 16.25 -0.18 2.41
C LEU A 186 17.59 -0.43 1.70
N VAL A 187 17.59 -0.63 0.38
CA VAL A 187 18.81 -0.75 -0.44
C VAL A 187 19.75 0.43 -0.22
N HIS A 188 19.16 1.65 -0.16
CA HIS A 188 19.92 2.90 -0.09
C HIS A 188 20.06 3.44 1.34
N GLN A 189 19.44 2.80 2.33
CA GLN A 189 19.50 3.22 3.73
C GLN A 189 20.88 3.01 4.31
N ALA A 190 21.53 4.09 4.75
CA ALA A 190 22.85 4.02 5.38
C ALA A 190 22.81 3.13 6.64
N GLY A 191 23.71 2.16 6.71
CA GLY A 191 23.83 1.25 7.86
C GLY A 191 22.91 0.04 7.83
N PHE A 192 21.93 -0.04 6.93
CA PHE A 192 21.03 -1.21 6.85
C PHE A 192 21.80 -2.53 6.64
N TRP A 193 22.70 -2.58 5.68
CA TRP A 193 23.48 -3.78 5.41
C TRP A 193 24.42 -4.15 6.56
N THR A 194 24.96 -3.16 7.28
CA THR A 194 25.75 -3.42 8.50
C THR A 194 24.87 -4.06 9.57
N LEU A 195 23.62 -3.58 9.71
CA LEU A 195 22.66 -4.14 10.64
C LEU A 195 22.31 -5.59 10.28
N VAL A 196 22.12 -5.88 9.00
CA VAL A 196 21.89 -7.25 8.49
C VAL A 196 23.08 -8.16 8.81
N ASP A 197 24.30 -7.77 8.42
CA ASP A 197 25.51 -8.58 8.62
C ASP A 197 25.76 -8.89 10.11
N GLU A 198 25.53 -7.91 10.99
CA GLU A 198 25.72 -8.12 12.44
C GLU A 198 24.59 -8.95 13.06
N SER A 199 23.37 -8.85 12.55
CA SER A 199 22.25 -9.71 12.97
C SER A 199 22.47 -11.16 12.55
N GLU A 200 22.90 -11.41 11.31
CA GLU A 200 23.25 -12.75 10.83
C GLU A 200 24.41 -13.36 11.65
N ARG A 201 25.42 -12.54 11.98
CA ARG A 201 26.55 -12.97 12.83
C ARG A 201 26.07 -13.33 14.23
N PHE A 202 25.24 -12.51 14.84
CA PHE A 202 24.66 -12.79 16.15
C PHE A 202 23.91 -14.11 16.14
N PHE A 203 23.03 -14.31 15.15
CA PHE A 203 22.21 -15.50 15.05
C PHE A 203 23.06 -16.77 14.81
N SER A 204 24.07 -16.68 13.94
CA SER A 204 25.00 -17.79 13.71
C SER A 204 25.78 -18.19 14.97
N TRP A 205 26.21 -17.23 15.78
CA TRP A 205 26.90 -17.48 17.04
C TRP A 205 25.96 -18.02 18.12
N LEU A 206 24.74 -17.55 18.17
CA LEU A 206 23.71 -18.05 19.08
C LEU A 206 23.39 -19.52 18.79
N LEU A 207 23.17 -19.87 17.53
CA LEU A 207 22.94 -21.27 17.12
C LEU A 207 24.14 -22.17 17.37
N ALA A 208 25.35 -21.65 17.25
CA ALA A 208 26.58 -22.37 17.55
C ALA A 208 26.91 -22.44 19.07
N HIS A 209 25.99 -21.95 19.93
CA HIS A 209 26.16 -21.86 21.39
C HIS A 209 27.48 -21.17 21.84
N LYS A 210 27.95 -20.19 21.06
CA LYS A 210 29.15 -19.44 21.40
C LYS A 210 28.82 -18.40 22.49
N LYS A 211 29.67 -18.38 23.55
CA LYS A 211 29.51 -17.40 24.64
C LYS A 211 29.66 -15.95 24.18
N GLU A 212 30.43 -15.73 23.14
CA GLU A 212 30.65 -14.42 22.52
C GLU A 212 29.38 -13.82 21.89
N SER A 213 28.34 -14.63 21.66
CA SER A 213 27.02 -14.13 21.19
C SER A 213 26.44 -13.03 22.11
N TYR A 214 26.75 -13.10 23.42
CA TYR A 214 26.34 -12.09 24.39
C TYR A 214 26.96 -10.70 24.10
N LEU A 215 28.22 -10.66 23.67
CA LEU A 215 28.88 -9.39 23.30
C LEU A 215 28.26 -8.76 22.05
N GLN A 216 27.73 -9.60 21.18
CA GLN A 216 27.07 -9.10 19.94
C GLN A 216 25.76 -8.38 20.21
N VAL A 217 25.06 -8.72 21.30
CA VAL A 217 23.84 -8.00 21.72
C VAL A 217 24.13 -6.51 21.95
N ALA A 218 25.21 -6.19 22.67
CA ALA A 218 25.59 -4.80 22.92
C ALA A 218 25.87 -4.04 21.62
N LYS A 219 26.48 -4.70 20.65
CA LYS A 219 26.77 -4.11 19.33
C LYS A 219 25.47 -3.86 18.52
N LEU A 220 24.58 -4.85 18.48
CA LEU A 220 23.27 -4.68 17.82
C LEU A 220 22.45 -3.58 18.46
N THR A 221 22.43 -3.51 19.78
CA THR A 221 21.71 -2.43 20.51
C THR A 221 22.29 -1.06 20.18
N SER A 222 23.61 -0.95 20.00
CA SER A 222 24.24 0.32 19.62
C SER A 222 23.99 0.73 18.17
N LEU A 223 23.75 -0.22 17.27
CA LEU A 223 23.42 0.03 15.87
C LEU A 223 21.93 0.32 15.69
N ALA A 224 21.07 -0.34 16.49
CA ALA A 224 19.62 -0.13 16.51
C ALA A 224 19.23 0.94 17.54
N ASP A 225 19.69 2.17 17.30
CA ASP A 225 19.53 3.32 18.19
C ASP A 225 18.15 3.95 18.16
N ASP A 226 17.31 3.60 17.19
CA ASP A 226 15.94 4.05 17.06
C ASP A 226 14.95 2.87 16.94
N LYS A 227 13.66 3.17 17.09
CA LYS A 227 12.59 2.17 17.05
C LYS A 227 12.47 1.45 15.71
N GLU A 228 12.74 2.16 14.61
CA GLU A 228 12.66 1.61 13.26
C GLU A 228 13.74 0.54 13.05
N LYS A 229 14.99 0.84 13.43
CA LYS A 229 16.09 -0.12 13.36
C LYS A 229 15.92 -1.29 14.32
N GLN A 230 15.33 -1.07 15.49
CA GLN A 230 14.99 -2.15 16.44
C GLN A 230 13.99 -3.13 15.83
N ASP A 231 12.95 -2.60 15.17
CA ASP A 231 11.98 -3.42 14.44
C ASP A 231 12.63 -4.16 13.26
N GLN A 232 13.52 -3.50 12.53
CA GLN A 232 14.30 -4.13 11.47
C GLN A 232 15.12 -5.32 11.97
N VAL A 233 15.83 -5.18 13.10
CA VAL A 233 16.58 -6.30 13.73
C VAL A 233 15.66 -7.45 14.08
N LEU A 234 14.52 -7.18 14.72
CA LEU A 234 13.55 -8.22 15.09
C LEU A 234 12.96 -8.95 13.88
N ARG A 235 12.82 -8.27 12.75
CA ARG A 235 12.33 -8.87 11.48
C ARG A 235 13.42 -9.67 10.75
N ILE A 236 14.71 -9.37 10.96
CA ILE A 236 15.84 -10.10 10.37
C ILE A 236 16.11 -11.39 11.13
N LEU A 237 15.94 -11.38 12.47
CA LEU A 237 16.13 -12.54 13.34
C LEU A 237 14.98 -13.54 13.25
#